data_91be699a8c57160d0e32cba370736e81
#
_entry.id   91be699a8c57160d0e32cba370736e81
#
_cell.length_a   1.000
_cell.length_b   1.000
_cell.length_c   1.000
_cell.angle_alpha   90.00
_cell.angle_beta   90.00
_cell.angle_gamma   90.00
#
_symmetry.space_group_name_H-M   'P 1'
#
loop_
_entity.id
_entity.type
_entity.pdbx_description
1 polymer ?
#
loop_
_entity_poly.entity_id
_entity_poly.type
_entity_poly.pdbx_seq_one_letter_code
_entity_poly.pdbx_strand_id
1 'polypeptide(L)'
;MNLEEYNVMFQNDSSNVKPMKGFEIICGSMVNQVRDLFGRNALLSILFQIGAGPGDAIAKKIKKSYKREDFSVLEAVAILLNDLRDYYSISVKKIEEDDDKIRLLIENHCFLRKPIKHRKDMKFGSAICRVNKGYFESAFKSLLGNKIKKTEIKFLFNDEVKNACIEEINFYKNNVIQPESSSIL
;
A
#
# COMPACT_ATOMS: atom_id res chain seq x y z
N MET A 1 33.32 -14.20 37.54
CA MET A 1 32.87 -13.05 36.72
C MET A 1 31.90 -12.25 37.56
N ASN A 2 32.23 -11.02 37.91
CA ASN A 2 31.36 -10.15 38.70
C ASN A 2 30.39 -9.37 37.75
N LEU A 3 29.44 -8.65 38.29
CA LEU A 3 28.41 -7.94 37.53
C LEU A 3 29.01 -6.85 36.58
N GLU A 4 30.11 -6.23 36.99
CA GLU A 4 30.80 -5.21 36.22
C GLU A 4 31.50 -5.81 35.00
N GLU A 5 32.19 -6.96 35.19
CA GLU A 5 32.79 -7.71 34.06
C GLU A 5 31.72 -8.16 33.05
N TYR A 6 30.52 -8.56 33.55
CA TYR A 6 29.40 -8.94 32.69
C TYR A 6 28.88 -7.74 31.89
N ASN A 7 28.72 -6.59 32.56
CA ASN A 7 28.23 -5.37 31.88
C ASN A 7 29.24 -4.83 30.88
N VAL A 8 30.54 -4.95 31.13
CA VAL A 8 31.57 -4.56 30.14
C VAL A 8 31.52 -5.43 28.88
N MET A 9 31.25 -6.74 29.00
CA MET A 9 31.07 -7.63 27.85
C MET A 9 29.87 -7.27 26.98
N PHE A 10 28.82 -6.66 27.55
CA PHE A 10 27.58 -6.32 26.88
C PHE A 10 27.34 -4.82 26.76
N GLN A 11 28.38 -3.99 26.96
CA GLN A 11 28.28 -2.54 26.72
C GLN A 11 27.98 -2.26 25.27
N ASN A 12 26.69 -2.27 24.97
CA ASN A 12 26.18 -1.70 23.74
C ASN A 12 25.69 -0.29 24.06
N ASP A 13 26.27 0.67 23.39
CA ASP A 13 25.72 2.01 23.33
C ASP A 13 24.28 1.94 22.80
N SER A 14 23.35 2.58 23.49
CA SER A 14 21.94 2.67 23.07
C SER A 14 21.78 3.26 21.65
N SER A 15 22.77 4.03 21.16
CA SER A 15 22.84 4.53 19.80
C SER A 15 22.94 3.42 18.75
N ASN A 16 23.38 2.21 19.13
CA ASN A 16 23.48 1.04 18.26
C ASN A 16 22.16 0.28 18.11
N VAL A 17 21.13 0.62 18.87
CA VAL A 17 19.80 0.01 18.75
C VAL A 17 19.20 0.37 17.40
N LYS A 18 18.83 -0.65 16.62
CA LYS A 18 18.20 -0.51 15.30
C LYS A 18 16.75 -1.01 15.34
N PRO A 19 15.81 -0.20 15.85
CA PRO A 19 14.41 -0.63 16.05
C PRO A 19 13.78 -1.18 14.76
N MET A 20 14.04 -0.53 13.63
CA MET A 20 13.52 -0.97 12.32
C MET A 20 14.00 -2.37 11.95
N LYS A 21 15.26 -2.71 12.24
CA LYS A 21 15.78 -4.06 11.97
C LYS A 21 15.09 -5.12 12.83
N GLY A 22 14.83 -4.81 14.10
CA GLY A 22 14.04 -5.67 14.99
C GLY A 22 12.62 -5.87 14.46
N PHE A 23 11.99 -4.79 14.01
CA PHE A 23 10.65 -4.83 13.43
C PHE A 23 10.61 -5.67 12.14
N GLU A 24 11.59 -5.53 11.27
CA GLU A 24 11.73 -6.34 10.06
C GLU A 24 11.81 -7.86 10.37
N ILE A 25 12.56 -8.24 11.41
CA ILE A 25 12.69 -9.64 11.84
C ILE A 25 11.33 -10.17 12.32
N ILE A 26 10.64 -9.41 13.18
CA ILE A 26 9.33 -9.81 13.73
C ILE A 26 8.31 -9.94 12.60
N CYS A 27 8.18 -8.93 11.73
CA CYS A 27 7.25 -8.98 10.60
C CYS A 27 7.49 -10.17 9.69
N GLY A 28 8.77 -10.44 9.37
CA GLY A 28 9.10 -11.61 8.56
C GLY A 28 8.75 -12.93 9.22
N SER A 29 9.00 -13.06 10.54
CA SER A 29 8.60 -14.25 11.30
C SER A 29 7.08 -14.43 11.31
N MET A 30 6.32 -13.35 11.55
CA MET A 30 4.85 -13.40 11.53
C MET A 30 4.30 -13.85 10.17
N VAL A 31 4.85 -13.32 9.07
CA VAL A 31 4.43 -13.71 7.70
C VAL A 31 4.65 -15.21 7.48
N ASN A 32 5.80 -15.74 7.89
CA ASN A 32 6.08 -17.16 7.77
C ASN A 32 5.16 -18.01 8.65
N GLN A 33 4.97 -17.64 9.92
CA GLN A 33 4.10 -18.38 10.84
C GLN A 33 2.63 -18.41 10.36
N VAL A 34 2.11 -17.27 9.89
CA VAL A 34 0.73 -17.23 9.34
C VAL A 34 0.62 -18.11 8.11
N ARG A 35 1.63 -18.12 7.21
CA ARG A 35 1.63 -18.98 6.04
C ARG A 35 1.65 -20.46 6.42
N ASP A 36 2.51 -20.83 7.37
CA ASP A 36 2.73 -22.22 7.74
C ASP A 36 1.54 -22.80 8.54
N LEU A 37 0.88 -21.98 9.36
CA LEU A 37 -0.29 -22.42 10.14
C LEU A 37 -1.60 -22.37 9.35
N PHE A 38 -1.81 -21.38 8.51
CA PHE A 38 -3.11 -21.11 7.87
C PHE A 38 -3.08 -21.18 6.34
N GLY A 39 -1.92 -21.41 5.76
CA GLY A 39 -1.73 -21.49 4.32
C GLY A 39 -1.67 -20.13 3.60
N ARG A 40 -1.36 -20.19 2.32
CA ARG A 40 -1.09 -19.00 1.47
C ARG A 40 -2.32 -18.08 1.34
N ASN A 41 -3.51 -18.63 1.17
CA ASN A 41 -4.71 -17.82 0.92
C ASN A 41 -5.12 -17.03 2.16
N ALA A 42 -5.04 -17.62 3.34
CA ALA A 42 -5.28 -16.92 4.60
C ALA A 42 -4.23 -15.81 4.81
N LEU A 43 -2.95 -16.09 4.56
CA LEU A 43 -1.89 -15.08 4.62
C LEU A 43 -2.19 -13.88 3.73
N LEU A 44 -2.55 -14.10 2.46
CA LEU A 44 -2.86 -13.01 1.52
C LEU A 44 -4.05 -12.17 1.99
N SER A 45 -5.08 -12.80 2.56
CA SER A 45 -6.24 -12.11 3.11
C SER A 45 -5.88 -11.29 4.34
N ILE A 46 -5.15 -11.87 5.28
CA ILE A 46 -4.70 -11.20 6.51
C ILE A 46 -3.84 -9.98 6.18
N LEU A 47 -2.84 -10.13 5.31
CA LEU A 47 -1.96 -9.02 4.92
C LEU A 47 -2.72 -7.90 4.20
N PHE A 48 -3.72 -8.24 3.39
CA PHE A 48 -4.62 -7.25 2.80
C PHE A 48 -5.37 -6.46 3.88
N GLN A 49 -5.96 -7.13 4.86
CA GLN A 49 -6.70 -6.48 5.94
C GLN A 49 -5.80 -5.61 6.84
N ILE A 50 -4.56 -6.06 7.09
CA ILE A 50 -3.56 -5.25 7.82
C ILE A 50 -3.32 -3.89 7.11
N GLY A 51 -3.34 -3.87 5.78
CA GLY A 51 -3.22 -2.63 5.02
C GLY A 51 -4.53 -1.85 4.94
N ALA A 52 -5.67 -2.53 4.81
CA ALA A 52 -6.97 -1.90 4.61
C ALA A 52 -7.39 -0.96 5.76
N GLY A 53 -7.15 -1.36 7.01
CA GLY A 53 -7.47 -0.53 8.18
C GLY A 53 -6.80 0.85 8.15
N PRO A 54 -5.46 0.95 8.05
CA PRO A 54 -4.78 2.21 7.88
C PRO A 54 -5.21 2.98 6.62
N GLY A 55 -5.52 2.29 5.51
CA GLY A 55 -6.06 2.90 4.29
C GLY A 55 -7.38 3.63 4.52
N ASP A 56 -8.31 3.02 5.23
CA ASP A 56 -9.57 3.66 5.61
C ASP A 56 -9.35 4.83 6.58
N ALA A 57 -8.42 4.68 7.51
CA ALA A 57 -8.12 5.73 8.48
C ALA A 57 -7.55 6.99 7.82
N ILE A 58 -6.63 6.85 6.84
CA ILE A 58 -6.07 8.00 6.12
C ILE A 58 -7.12 8.67 5.26
N ALA A 59 -8.01 7.91 4.59
CA ALA A 59 -9.10 8.48 3.81
C ALA A 59 -10.05 9.32 4.67
N LYS A 60 -10.42 8.84 5.87
CA LYS A 60 -11.21 9.59 6.84
C LYS A 60 -10.52 10.88 7.29
N LYS A 61 -9.21 10.82 7.56
CA LYS A 61 -8.40 12.00 7.88
C LYS A 61 -8.45 13.03 6.75
N ILE A 62 -8.24 12.59 5.50
CA ILE A 62 -8.29 13.44 4.31
C ILE A 62 -9.67 14.12 4.18
N LYS A 63 -10.75 13.34 4.21
CA LYS A 63 -12.12 13.87 4.15
C LYS A 63 -12.39 14.94 5.20
N LYS A 64 -11.98 14.68 6.43
CA LYS A 64 -12.10 15.64 7.54
C LYS A 64 -11.30 16.91 7.29
N SER A 65 -10.06 16.79 6.80
CA SER A 65 -9.19 17.94 6.56
C SER A 65 -9.70 18.82 5.42
N TYR A 66 -10.20 18.21 4.35
CA TYR A 66 -10.74 18.92 3.19
C TYR A 66 -12.23 19.30 3.35
N LYS A 67 -12.91 18.84 4.42
CA LYS A 67 -14.36 19.02 4.67
C LYS A 67 -15.21 18.58 3.47
N ARG A 68 -14.84 17.47 2.85
CA ARG A 68 -15.49 16.89 1.66
C ARG A 68 -15.63 15.39 1.80
N GLU A 69 -16.71 14.85 1.25
CA GLU A 69 -16.99 13.42 1.32
C GLU A 69 -16.47 12.63 0.11
N ASP A 70 -16.32 13.30 -1.03
CA ASP A 70 -15.88 12.66 -2.26
C ASP A 70 -14.91 13.54 -3.07
N PHE A 71 -14.14 12.88 -3.92
CA PHE A 71 -13.09 13.48 -4.75
C PHE A 71 -13.19 12.92 -6.17
N SER A 72 -12.64 13.63 -7.15
CA SER A 72 -12.35 13.03 -8.45
C SER A 72 -11.18 12.03 -8.34
N VAL A 73 -11.03 11.14 -9.33
CA VAL A 73 -9.97 10.11 -9.27
C VAL A 73 -8.58 10.74 -9.18
N LEU A 74 -8.28 11.69 -10.07
CA LEU A 74 -6.94 12.31 -10.11
C LEU A 74 -6.68 13.18 -8.87
N GLU A 75 -7.70 13.84 -8.35
CA GLU A 75 -7.61 14.60 -7.10
C GLU A 75 -7.34 13.69 -5.90
N ALA A 76 -8.07 12.58 -5.79
CA ALA A 76 -7.84 11.58 -4.73
C ALA A 76 -6.43 10.98 -4.81
N VAL A 77 -5.93 10.70 -6.01
CA VAL A 77 -4.55 10.25 -6.22
C VAL A 77 -3.56 11.29 -5.74
N ALA A 78 -3.69 12.54 -6.19
CA ALA A 78 -2.75 13.61 -5.82
C ALA A 78 -2.71 13.85 -4.31
N ILE A 79 -3.87 13.90 -3.65
CA ILE A 79 -3.96 14.15 -2.21
C ILE A 79 -3.40 12.97 -1.43
N LEU A 80 -3.80 11.74 -1.77
CA LEU A 80 -3.34 10.55 -1.05
C LEU A 80 -1.83 10.36 -1.19
N LEU A 81 -1.27 10.47 -2.40
CA LEU A 81 0.16 10.31 -2.61
C LEU A 81 0.98 11.40 -1.90
N ASN A 82 0.47 12.63 -1.85
CA ASN A 82 1.12 13.69 -1.08
C ASN A 82 1.12 13.42 0.44
N ASP A 83 0.01 12.90 0.98
CA ASP A 83 -0.10 12.57 2.42
C ASP A 83 0.82 11.38 2.80
N LEU A 84 1.19 10.54 1.83
CA LEU A 84 2.02 9.36 2.00
C LEU A 84 3.51 9.56 1.70
N ARG A 85 3.94 10.76 1.36
CA ARG A 85 5.32 11.05 0.92
C ARG A 85 6.42 10.65 1.91
N ASP A 86 6.09 10.51 3.20
CA ASP A 86 7.05 10.10 4.23
C ASP A 86 7.32 8.57 4.21
N TYR A 87 6.42 7.80 3.57
CA TYR A 87 6.48 6.33 3.50
C TYR A 87 6.65 5.81 2.09
N TYR A 88 6.27 6.61 1.09
CA TYR A 88 6.30 6.27 -0.32
C TYR A 88 6.87 7.43 -1.13
N SER A 89 7.73 7.10 -2.09
CA SER A 89 8.05 8.01 -3.19
C SER A 89 7.45 7.43 -4.46
N ILE A 90 6.35 8.04 -4.94
CA ILE A 90 5.59 7.55 -6.09
C ILE A 90 5.61 8.60 -7.19
N SER A 91 6.02 8.18 -8.39
CA SER A 91 5.95 8.98 -9.62
C SER A 91 4.92 8.38 -10.56
N VAL A 92 3.95 9.17 -10.99
CA VAL A 92 3.03 8.79 -12.07
C VAL A 92 3.75 8.96 -13.40
N LYS A 93 3.90 7.88 -14.16
CA LYS A 93 4.61 7.85 -15.46
C LYS A 93 3.65 7.98 -16.64
N LYS A 94 2.43 7.49 -16.49
CA LYS A 94 1.41 7.53 -17.55
C LYS A 94 0.02 7.55 -16.95
N ILE A 95 -0.87 8.28 -17.57
CA ILE A 95 -2.31 8.29 -17.29
C ILE A 95 -3.02 7.96 -18.59
N GLU A 96 -3.88 6.97 -18.57
CA GLU A 96 -4.76 6.59 -19.67
C GLU A 96 -6.18 6.54 -19.14
N GLU A 97 -7.11 7.08 -19.90
CA GLU A 97 -8.53 7.08 -19.56
C GLU A 97 -9.34 6.62 -20.77
N ASP A 98 -10.23 5.69 -20.54
CA ASP A 98 -11.25 5.24 -21.48
C ASP A 98 -12.65 5.32 -20.82
N ASP A 99 -13.68 4.86 -21.51
CA ASP A 99 -15.06 4.92 -21.03
C ASP A 99 -15.26 4.11 -19.75
N ASP A 100 -14.53 3.02 -19.58
CA ASP A 100 -14.72 2.07 -18.48
C ASP A 100 -13.78 2.29 -17.30
N LYS A 101 -12.61 2.90 -17.53
CA LYS A 101 -11.58 3.00 -16.49
C LYS A 101 -10.59 4.13 -16.69
N ILE A 102 -9.95 4.50 -15.58
CA ILE A 102 -8.73 5.31 -15.56
C ILE A 102 -7.59 4.40 -15.10
N ARG A 103 -6.48 4.40 -15.86
CA ARG A 103 -5.28 3.63 -15.59
C ARG A 103 -4.10 4.55 -15.31
N LEU A 104 -3.40 4.31 -14.22
CA LEU A 104 -2.15 4.98 -13.88
C LEU A 104 -1.01 3.97 -13.91
N LEU A 105 0.04 4.27 -14.65
CA LEU A 105 1.33 3.58 -14.52
C LEU A 105 2.18 4.37 -13.54
N ILE A 106 2.65 3.72 -12.48
CA ILE A 106 3.43 4.34 -11.42
C ILE A 106 4.78 3.66 -11.20
N GLU A 107 5.75 4.45 -10.80
CA GLU A 107 7.02 4.00 -10.25
C GLU A 107 6.99 4.24 -8.74
N ASN A 108 7.13 3.17 -7.95
CA ASN A 108 6.89 3.17 -6.51
C ASN A 108 8.12 2.72 -5.73
N HIS A 109 8.63 3.60 -4.85
CA HIS A 109 9.64 3.31 -3.84
C HIS A 109 8.96 3.26 -2.47
N CYS A 110 8.49 2.09 -2.06
CA CYS A 110 7.77 1.93 -0.80
C CYS A 110 8.69 1.55 0.36
N PHE A 111 8.24 1.79 1.59
CA PHE A 111 8.97 1.45 2.82
C PHE A 111 9.26 -0.06 2.98
N LEU A 112 8.48 -0.94 2.34
CA LEU A 112 8.68 -2.39 2.37
C LEU A 112 9.86 -2.86 1.50
N ARG A 113 10.42 -2.00 0.65
CA ARG A 113 11.50 -2.42 -0.26
C ARG A 113 12.73 -2.92 0.48
N LYS A 114 13.16 -2.20 1.51
CA LYS A 114 14.35 -2.56 2.29
C LYS A 114 14.17 -3.90 3.02
N PRO A 115 13.07 -4.14 3.76
CA PRO A 115 12.77 -5.45 4.34
C PRO A 115 12.77 -6.59 3.32
N ILE A 116 12.15 -6.39 2.16
CA ILE A 116 12.04 -7.44 1.12
C ILE A 116 13.40 -7.77 0.51
N LYS A 117 14.20 -6.74 0.16
CA LYS A 117 15.48 -6.90 -0.52
C LYS A 117 16.47 -7.80 0.24
N HIS A 118 16.41 -7.79 1.54
CA HIS A 118 17.35 -8.51 2.40
C HIS A 118 16.89 -9.92 2.80
N ARG A 119 15.75 -10.39 2.28
CA ARG A 119 15.18 -11.69 2.64
C ARG A 119 14.99 -12.57 1.40
N LYS A 120 15.59 -13.76 1.44
CA LYS A 120 15.53 -14.74 0.32
C LYS A 120 14.12 -15.31 0.11
N ASP A 121 13.32 -15.36 1.17
CA ASP A 121 11.95 -15.90 1.20
C ASP A 121 10.88 -14.88 0.80
N MET A 122 11.26 -13.60 0.64
CA MET A 122 10.37 -12.53 0.22
C MET A 122 10.74 -12.03 -1.17
N LYS A 123 9.73 -11.81 -2.01
CA LYS A 123 9.90 -11.28 -3.36
C LYS A 123 9.03 -10.04 -3.54
N PHE A 124 9.48 -9.10 -4.38
CA PHE A 124 8.67 -7.98 -4.82
C PHE A 124 7.40 -8.49 -5.52
N GLY A 125 6.27 -7.83 -5.27
CA GLY A 125 4.97 -8.27 -5.78
C GLY A 125 4.37 -9.51 -5.10
N SER A 126 5.06 -10.09 -4.09
CA SER A 126 4.60 -11.28 -3.36
C SER A 126 3.64 -10.95 -2.21
N ALA A 127 3.47 -11.92 -1.30
CA ALA A 127 2.50 -11.83 -0.21
C ALA A 127 2.60 -10.54 0.62
N ILE A 128 3.81 -10.11 1.01
CA ILE A 128 3.98 -8.92 1.85
C ILE A 128 3.47 -7.63 1.17
N CYS A 129 3.55 -7.54 -0.16
CA CYS A 129 3.04 -6.40 -0.92
C CYS A 129 1.51 -6.30 -0.90
N ARG A 130 0.80 -7.32 -0.39
CA ARG A 130 -0.65 -7.26 -0.13
C ARG A 130 -1.02 -6.19 0.88
N VAL A 131 -0.12 -5.85 1.80
CA VAL A 131 -0.32 -4.73 2.74
C VAL A 131 -0.49 -3.42 1.97
N ASN A 132 0.40 -3.12 1.00
CA ASN A 132 0.28 -1.93 0.15
C ASN A 132 -1.02 -1.95 -0.66
N LYS A 133 -1.34 -3.12 -1.25
CA LYS A 133 -2.57 -3.29 -2.02
C LYS A 133 -3.81 -3.00 -1.17
N GLY A 134 -3.92 -3.57 0.02
CA GLY A 134 -5.02 -3.31 0.95
C GLY A 134 -5.11 -1.83 1.31
N TYR A 135 -3.98 -1.21 1.61
CA TYR A 135 -3.90 0.20 1.96
C TYR A 135 -4.46 1.10 0.86
N PHE A 136 -3.93 1.00 -0.36
CA PHE A 136 -4.34 1.87 -1.46
C PHE A 136 -5.77 1.58 -1.93
N GLU A 137 -6.15 0.30 -2.07
CA GLU A 137 -7.51 -0.06 -2.52
C GLU A 137 -8.57 0.43 -1.53
N SER A 138 -8.35 0.29 -0.21
CA SER A 138 -9.25 0.79 0.82
C SER A 138 -9.32 2.31 0.85
N ALA A 139 -8.17 2.98 0.80
CA ALA A 139 -8.11 4.44 0.80
C ALA A 139 -8.85 5.02 -0.41
N PHE A 140 -8.58 4.52 -1.61
CA PHE A 140 -9.25 4.99 -2.82
C PHE A 140 -10.75 4.67 -2.83
N LYS A 141 -11.14 3.46 -2.40
CA LYS A 141 -12.56 3.11 -2.26
C LYS A 141 -13.29 4.10 -1.35
N SER A 142 -12.68 4.44 -0.22
CA SER A 142 -13.26 5.38 0.73
C SER A 142 -13.31 6.80 0.18
N LEU A 143 -12.26 7.30 -0.49
CA LEU A 143 -12.20 8.65 -1.04
C LEU A 143 -13.12 8.85 -2.24
N LEU A 144 -13.28 7.84 -3.10
CA LEU A 144 -14.00 7.94 -4.37
C LEU A 144 -15.48 7.55 -4.23
N GLY A 145 -15.84 6.82 -3.17
CA GLY A 145 -17.22 6.42 -2.93
C GLY A 145 -17.81 5.64 -4.10
N ASN A 146 -19.00 6.05 -4.53
CA ASN A 146 -19.73 5.38 -5.61
C ASN A 146 -19.27 5.78 -7.04
N LYS A 147 -18.27 6.65 -7.18
CA LYS A 147 -17.76 7.07 -8.51
C LYS A 147 -17.03 5.94 -9.24
N ILE A 148 -16.50 5.00 -8.48
CA ILE A 148 -15.82 3.83 -9.01
C ILE A 148 -16.46 2.54 -8.50
N LYS A 149 -16.49 1.53 -9.38
CA LYS A 149 -16.91 0.18 -9.03
C LYS A 149 -15.82 -0.56 -8.25
N LYS A 150 -14.55 -0.35 -8.63
CA LYS A 150 -13.41 -1.07 -8.09
C LYS A 150 -12.13 -0.30 -8.34
N THR A 151 -11.21 -0.31 -7.38
CA THR A 151 -9.79 -0.02 -7.59
C THR A 151 -9.02 -1.33 -7.61
N GLU A 152 -8.06 -1.47 -8.51
CA GLU A 152 -7.19 -2.63 -8.59
C GLU A 152 -5.75 -2.21 -8.78
N ILE A 153 -4.86 -2.72 -7.93
CA ILE A 153 -3.42 -2.48 -8.03
C ILE A 153 -2.74 -3.75 -8.51
N LYS A 154 -1.96 -3.62 -9.59
CA LYS A 154 -1.19 -4.69 -10.19
C LYS A 154 0.29 -4.37 -10.12
N PHE A 155 1.06 -5.25 -9.50
CA PHE A 155 2.50 -5.25 -9.64
C PHE A 155 2.86 -5.78 -11.03
N LEU A 156 3.66 -5.03 -11.77
CA LEU A 156 4.15 -5.44 -13.10
C LEU A 156 5.53 -6.08 -12.99
N PHE A 157 6.49 -5.32 -12.51
CA PHE A 157 7.86 -5.83 -12.29
C PHE A 157 8.65 -4.95 -11.30
N ASN A 158 9.78 -5.48 -10.85
CA ASN A 158 10.76 -4.72 -10.10
C ASN A 158 11.85 -4.22 -11.06
N ASP A 159 12.01 -2.91 -11.13
CA ASP A 159 13.13 -2.28 -11.82
C ASP A 159 14.32 -2.21 -10.86
N GLU A 160 15.30 -3.07 -11.07
CA GLU A 160 16.48 -3.17 -10.20
C GLU A 160 17.41 -1.97 -10.37
N VAL A 161 17.49 -1.41 -11.58
CA VAL A 161 18.33 -0.25 -11.89
C VAL A 161 17.84 0.98 -11.14
N LYS A 162 16.54 1.23 -11.18
CA LYS A 162 15.91 2.33 -10.47
C LYS A 162 15.63 2.04 -9.01
N ASN A 163 15.80 0.78 -8.59
CA ASN A 163 15.41 0.31 -7.27
C ASN A 163 13.94 0.62 -6.94
N ALA A 164 13.03 0.42 -7.91
CA ALA A 164 11.62 0.77 -7.85
C ALA A 164 10.72 -0.40 -8.26
N CYS A 165 9.48 -0.41 -7.77
CA CYS A 165 8.42 -1.26 -8.32
C CYS A 165 7.67 -0.49 -9.39
N ILE A 166 7.42 -1.13 -10.53
CA ILE A 166 6.51 -0.62 -11.56
C ILE A 166 5.17 -1.29 -11.33
N GLU A 167 4.16 -0.46 -11.13
CA GLU A 167 2.81 -0.89 -10.76
C GLU A 167 1.77 -0.16 -11.60
N GLU A 168 0.61 -0.77 -11.72
CA GLU A 168 -0.55 -0.21 -12.41
C GLU A 168 -1.69 -0.06 -11.41
N ILE A 169 -2.30 1.11 -11.37
CA ILE A 169 -3.52 1.37 -10.61
C ILE A 169 -4.66 1.56 -11.60
N ASN A 170 -5.67 0.70 -11.54
CA ASN A 170 -6.86 0.76 -12.36
C ASN A 170 -8.06 1.18 -11.51
N PHE A 171 -8.73 2.23 -11.91
CA PHE A 171 -9.99 2.70 -11.35
C PHE A 171 -11.11 2.38 -12.34
N TYR A 172 -11.91 1.37 -12.05
CA TYR A 172 -13.05 0.99 -12.89
C TYR A 172 -14.24 1.90 -12.56
N LYS A 173 -14.72 2.63 -13.55
CA LYS A 173 -15.83 3.57 -13.41
C LYS A 173 -17.13 2.81 -13.11
N ASN A 174 -18.02 3.42 -12.33
CA ASN A 174 -19.40 2.99 -12.30
C ASN A 174 -20.09 3.59 -13.53
N ASN A 175 -20.48 2.75 -14.47
CA ASN A 175 -21.37 3.15 -15.55
C ASN A 175 -22.76 3.37 -14.91
N VAL A 176 -23.02 4.59 -14.43
CA VAL A 176 -24.37 5.00 -14.10
C VAL A 176 -25.10 5.06 -15.43
N ILE A 177 -25.93 4.05 -15.72
CA ILE A 177 -26.91 4.14 -16.78
C ILE A 177 -27.74 5.40 -16.45
N GLN A 178 -27.49 6.50 -17.18
CA GLN A 178 -28.39 7.65 -17.11
C GLN A 178 -29.76 7.11 -17.55
N PRO A 179 -30.82 7.25 -16.77
CA PRO A 179 -32.14 6.91 -17.26
C PRO A 179 -32.34 7.77 -18.51
N GLU A 180 -32.59 7.11 -19.64
CA GLU A 180 -32.99 7.78 -20.86
C GLU A 180 -34.07 8.79 -20.47
N SER A 181 -33.80 10.08 -20.73
CA SER A 181 -34.79 11.11 -20.61
C SER A 181 -35.91 10.71 -21.59
N SER A 182 -36.95 10.10 -21.04
CA SER A 182 -38.18 9.86 -21.79
C SER A 182 -38.68 11.23 -22.23
N SER A 183 -38.36 11.57 -23.46
CA SER A 183 -39.02 12.65 -24.17
C SER A 183 -40.48 12.23 -24.32
N ILE A 184 -41.28 12.66 -23.39
CA ILE A 184 -42.73 12.66 -23.53
C ILE A 184 -43.04 13.75 -24.55
N LEU A 185 -43.42 13.29 -25.75
CA LEU A 185 -44.11 14.06 -26.75
C LEU A 185 -45.54 14.30 -26.31
#